data_b66048393733c76f60a6f005cd80eb93
#
_entry.id   b66048393733c76f60a6f005cd80eb93
#
_cell.length_a   1.000
_cell.length_b   1.000
_cell.length_c   1.000
_cell.angle_alpha   90.00
_cell.angle_beta   90.00
_cell.angle_gamma   90.00
#
_symmetry.space_group_name_H-M   'P 1'
#
loop_
_entity.id
_entity.type
_entity.pdbx_description
1 polymer ?
#
loop_
_entity_poly.entity_id
_entity_poly.type
_entity_poly.pdbx_seq_one_letter_code
_entity_poly.pdbx_strand_id
1 'polypeptide(L)'
;KNVFEWVKETEKLILKSKNIKILKNTLVTTYNFTNHLIALEDKYAGKKIDTNKSELTLHKIRTSHTILANGHIERFISFRNNDLPGVMLASSFEKYIERYGVVPDEKPTIFTNNSSTISLVKSLINLNCKPCAYIDSRQKVDIEDETKEFLSKNNIPFYPESEVEGCEGNKKLEKIFIRNSN
;
A
#
# COMPACT_ATOMS: atom_id res chain seq x y z
N LYS A 1 18.70 -0.65 11.80
CA LYS A 1 19.30 -0.98 10.48
C LYS A 1 18.45 -0.36 9.39
N ASN A 2 19.05 0.35 8.45
CA ASN A 2 18.35 0.89 7.28
C ASN A 2 17.82 -0.28 6.43
N VAL A 3 16.59 -0.18 5.96
CA VAL A 3 15.94 -1.23 5.14
C VAL A 3 16.78 -1.59 3.91
N PHE A 4 17.41 -0.60 3.27
CA PHE A 4 18.29 -0.82 2.11
C PHE A 4 19.55 -1.62 2.44
N GLU A 5 20.12 -1.44 3.62
CA GLU A 5 21.27 -2.22 4.07
C GLU A 5 20.87 -3.67 4.35
N TRP A 6 19.72 -3.85 5.01
CA TRP A 6 19.17 -5.17 5.27
C TRP A 6 18.91 -5.95 3.98
N VAL A 7 18.28 -5.30 2.98
CA VAL A 7 18.03 -5.93 1.66
C VAL A 7 19.33 -6.35 1.00
N LYS A 8 20.36 -5.49 0.96
CA LYS A 8 21.67 -5.81 0.36
C LYS A 8 22.38 -6.96 1.07
N GLU A 9 22.33 -7.00 2.39
CA GLU A 9 22.93 -8.09 3.17
C GLU A 9 22.22 -9.40 2.93
N THR A 10 20.88 -9.38 2.93
CA THR A 10 20.04 -10.56 2.67
C THR A 10 20.27 -11.09 1.26
N GLU A 11 20.33 -10.22 0.25
CA GLU A 11 20.64 -10.62 -1.13
C GLU A 11 22.00 -11.33 -1.20
N LYS A 12 23.02 -10.79 -0.53
CA LYS A 12 24.37 -11.43 -0.49
C LYS A 12 24.32 -12.82 0.16
N LEU A 13 23.53 -13.01 1.21
CA LEU A 13 23.39 -14.31 1.86
C LEU A 13 22.70 -15.32 0.94
N ILE A 14 21.63 -14.90 0.27
CA ILE A 14 20.88 -15.75 -0.66
C ILE A 14 21.78 -16.16 -1.84
N LEU A 15 22.53 -15.22 -2.42
CA LEU A 15 23.44 -15.50 -3.55
C LEU A 15 24.58 -16.46 -3.20
N LYS A 16 24.98 -16.53 -1.92
CA LYS A 16 25.98 -17.51 -1.44
C LYS A 16 25.41 -18.90 -1.24
N SER A 17 24.10 -19.04 -1.18
CA SER A 17 23.44 -20.32 -0.89
C SER A 17 23.38 -21.17 -2.15
N LYS A 18 23.95 -22.38 -2.09
CA LYS A 18 24.00 -23.32 -3.24
C LYS A 18 22.66 -23.96 -3.56
N ASN A 19 21.73 -23.96 -2.61
CA ASN A 19 20.40 -24.60 -2.74
C ASN A 19 19.28 -23.60 -3.06
N ILE A 20 19.61 -22.31 -3.31
CA ILE A 20 18.63 -21.29 -3.69
C ILE A 20 18.92 -20.85 -5.14
N LYS A 21 17.90 -20.92 -5.99
CA LYS A 21 17.94 -20.39 -7.34
C LYS A 21 17.04 -19.14 -7.42
N ILE A 22 17.64 -18.01 -7.80
CA ILE A 22 16.90 -16.76 -8.03
C ILE A 22 16.65 -16.60 -9.52
N LEU A 23 15.40 -16.39 -9.90
CA LEU A 23 15.02 -15.98 -11.25
C LEU A 23 14.74 -14.48 -11.23
N LYS A 24 15.70 -13.67 -11.67
CA LYS A 24 15.53 -12.21 -11.77
C LYS A 24 14.72 -11.86 -13.01
N ASN A 25 14.05 -10.70 -13.02
CA ASN A 25 13.23 -10.21 -14.13
C ASN A 25 12.17 -11.24 -14.58
N THR A 26 11.60 -11.95 -13.61
CA THR A 26 10.70 -13.07 -13.86
C THR A 26 9.37 -12.81 -13.19
N LEU A 27 8.31 -12.83 -13.98
CA LEU A 27 6.93 -12.66 -13.51
C LEU A 27 6.23 -14.02 -13.48
N VAL A 28 5.70 -14.41 -12.33
CA VAL A 28 4.78 -15.55 -12.24
C VAL A 28 3.43 -15.12 -12.79
N THR A 29 3.02 -15.71 -13.91
CA THR A 29 1.78 -15.37 -14.61
C THR A 29 0.62 -16.26 -14.21
N THR A 30 0.91 -17.48 -13.78
CA THR A 30 -0.11 -18.48 -13.44
C THR A 30 0.34 -19.32 -12.26
N TYR A 31 -0.60 -19.57 -11.36
CA TYR A 31 -0.50 -20.56 -10.30
C TYR A 31 -1.75 -21.43 -10.32
N ASN A 32 -1.59 -22.73 -10.29
CA ASN A 32 -2.71 -23.65 -10.22
C ASN A 32 -2.69 -24.49 -8.93
N PHE A 33 -3.84 -25.09 -8.62
CA PHE A 33 -4.07 -25.81 -7.36
C PHE A 33 -3.16 -27.04 -7.15
N THR A 34 -2.42 -27.47 -8.18
CA THR A 34 -1.50 -28.60 -8.10
C THR A 34 -0.04 -28.16 -7.92
N ASN A 35 0.17 -26.96 -7.37
CA ASN A 35 1.50 -26.37 -7.16
C ASN A 35 2.36 -26.27 -8.44
N HIS A 36 1.70 -26.05 -9.57
CA HIS A 36 2.38 -25.71 -10.82
C HIS A 36 2.31 -24.18 -11.02
N LEU A 37 3.47 -23.60 -11.29
CA LEU A 37 3.59 -22.19 -11.64
C LEU A 37 4.11 -22.07 -13.07
N ILE A 38 3.61 -21.05 -13.76
CA ILE A 38 4.17 -20.60 -15.03
C ILE A 38 4.77 -19.23 -14.78
N ALA A 39 6.04 -19.08 -15.11
CA ALA A 39 6.76 -17.82 -14.96
C ALA A 39 7.41 -17.42 -16.28
N LEU A 40 7.39 -16.13 -16.57
CA LEU A 40 7.95 -15.55 -17.78
C LEU A 40 9.17 -14.70 -17.38
N GLU A 41 10.34 -15.10 -17.84
CA GLU A 41 11.60 -14.38 -17.63
C GLU A 41 11.92 -13.52 -18.84
N ASP A 42 12.15 -12.22 -18.61
CA ASP A 42 12.68 -11.31 -19.61
C ASP A 42 14.21 -11.15 -19.43
N LYS A 43 14.98 -11.76 -20.30
CA LYS A 43 16.45 -11.73 -20.26
C LYS A 43 17.05 -10.37 -20.62
N TYR A 44 16.24 -9.48 -21.21
CA TYR A 44 16.67 -8.15 -21.64
C TYR A 44 16.10 -7.01 -20.81
N ALA A 45 15.33 -7.30 -19.76
CA ALA A 45 14.79 -6.28 -18.87
C ALA A 45 15.90 -5.33 -18.37
N GLY A 46 15.69 -4.04 -18.61
CA GLY A 46 16.65 -2.98 -18.23
C GLY A 46 17.88 -2.81 -19.12
N LYS A 47 18.02 -3.58 -20.21
CA LYS A 47 19.03 -3.36 -21.24
C LYS A 47 18.48 -2.51 -22.36
N LYS A 48 19.35 -1.76 -23.10
CA LYS A 48 18.91 -1.07 -24.32
C LYS A 48 18.34 -2.13 -25.27
N ILE A 49 17.06 -1.97 -25.61
CA ILE A 49 16.34 -2.89 -26.46
C ILE A 49 16.93 -2.78 -27.87
N ASP A 50 17.61 -3.82 -28.29
CA ASP A 50 17.74 -4.11 -29.72
C ASP A 50 16.37 -4.67 -30.12
N THR A 51 15.57 -3.86 -30.84
CA THR A 51 14.17 -4.19 -31.20
C THR A 51 14.02 -5.51 -31.97
N ASN A 52 15.11 -6.10 -32.39
CA ASN A 52 15.15 -7.39 -33.09
C ASN A 52 15.40 -8.60 -32.17
N LYS A 53 15.58 -8.39 -30.86
CA LYS A 53 15.89 -9.47 -29.91
C LYS A 53 15.07 -9.33 -28.62
N SER A 54 13.84 -9.83 -28.65
CA SER A 54 13.15 -10.14 -27.39
C SER A 54 13.30 -11.64 -27.10
N GLU A 55 13.98 -12.01 -26.04
CA GLU A 55 14.06 -13.39 -25.63
C GLU A 55 13.33 -13.56 -24.30
N LEU A 56 12.11 -14.06 -24.41
CA LEU A 56 11.30 -14.45 -23.27
C LEU A 56 11.49 -15.94 -23.02
N THR A 57 11.78 -16.31 -21.79
CA THR A 57 11.87 -17.71 -21.39
C THR A 57 10.68 -18.06 -20.52
N LEU A 58 9.90 -19.06 -20.95
CA LEU A 58 8.81 -19.60 -20.18
C LEU A 58 9.33 -20.70 -19.26
N HIS A 59 9.19 -20.52 -17.96
CA HIS A 59 9.49 -21.50 -16.93
C HIS A 59 8.21 -22.23 -16.50
N LYS A 60 8.22 -23.56 -16.58
CA LYS A 60 7.22 -24.42 -15.95
C LYS A 60 7.83 -24.96 -14.67
N ILE A 61 7.30 -24.56 -13.53
CA ILE A 61 7.83 -24.87 -12.21
C ILE A 61 6.83 -25.74 -11.46
N ARG A 62 7.27 -26.89 -11.00
CA ARG A 62 6.50 -27.76 -10.11
C ARG A 62 7.15 -27.77 -8.75
N THR A 63 6.35 -27.49 -7.70
CA THR A 63 6.83 -27.41 -6.32
C THR A 63 6.01 -28.32 -5.40
N SER A 64 6.56 -28.69 -4.26
CA SER A 64 5.80 -29.30 -3.17
C SER A 64 5.06 -28.23 -2.36
N HIS A 65 5.64 -27.04 -2.23
CA HIS A 65 5.06 -25.90 -1.49
C HIS A 65 5.36 -24.61 -2.24
N THR A 66 4.42 -23.68 -2.16
CA THR A 66 4.56 -22.32 -2.73
C THR A 66 4.30 -21.28 -1.66
N ILE A 67 5.22 -20.34 -1.51
CA ILE A 67 5.06 -19.17 -0.64
C ILE A 67 4.84 -17.96 -1.53
N LEU A 68 3.70 -17.29 -1.38
CA LEU A 68 3.38 -16.05 -2.06
C LEU A 68 3.76 -14.85 -1.19
N ALA A 69 4.73 -14.08 -1.66
CA ALA A 69 5.21 -12.89 -0.97
C ALA A 69 5.22 -11.67 -1.93
N ASN A 70 4.13 -11.54 -2.70
CA ASN A 70 3.99 -10.57 -3.79
C ASN A 70 3.45 -9.20 -3.33
N GLY A 71 3.29 -8.99 -2.02
CA GLY A 71 2.72 -7.77 -1.47
C GLY A 71 1.21 -7.64 -1.74
N HIS A 72 0.70 -6.44 -1.59
CA HIS A 72 -0.72 -6.12 -1.78
C HIS A 72 -0.88 -4.75 -2.44
N ILE A 73 -2.06 -4.53 -3.01
CA ILE A 73 -2.48 -3.25 -3.56
C ILE A 73 -3.65 -2.75 -2.73
N GLU A 74 -3.56 -1.52 -2.27
CA GLU A 74 -4.65 -0.84 -1.58
C GLU A 74 -5.84 -0.68 -2.52
N ARG A 75 -7.04 -0.94 -2.01
CA ARG A 75 -8.30 -0.74 -2.73
C ARG A 75 -9.05 0.45 -2.16
N PHE A 76 -9.68 1.21 -3.02
CA PHE A 76 -10.63 2.24 -2.61
C PHE A 76 -11.80 1.63 -1.84
N ILE A 77 -12.17 2.29 -0.73
CA ILE A 77 -13.46 2.11 -0.11
C ILE A 77 -14.44 3.00 -0.88
N SER A 78 -15.44 2.39 -1.52
CA SER A 78 -16.37 3.11 -2.40
C SER A 78 -17.35 3.95 -1.61
N PHE A 79 -17.53 5.21 -2.00
CA PHE A 79 -18.54 6.14 -1.52
C PHE A 79 -18.92 7.11 -2.64
N ARG A 80 -20.01 7.86 -2.44
CA ARG A 80 -20.50 8.80 -3.46
C ARG A 80 -19.48 9.90 -3.75
N ASN A 81 -19.22 10.16 -5.04
CA ASN A 81 -18.26 11.18 -5.54
C ASN A 81 -16.81 10.95 -5.10
N ASN A 82 -16.40 9.70 -4.89
CA ASN A 82 -15.02 9.36 -4.51
C ASN A 82 -13.98 9.64 -5.62
N ASP A 83 -14.42 10.10 -6.79
CA ASP A 83 -13.60 10.53 -7.93
C ASP A 83 -13.29 12.03 -7.94
N LEU A 84 -13.77 12.79 -6.95
CA LEU A 84 -13.44 14.22 -6.84
C LEU A 84 -11.93 14.44 -6.62
N PRO A 85 -11.33 15.45 -7.28
CA PRO A 85 -9.95 15.85 -6.98
C PRO A 85 -9.77 16.17 -5.50
N GLY A 86 -8.78 15.53 -4.88
CA GLY A 86 -8.53 15.57 -3.44
C GLY A 86 -8.86 14.25 -2.72
N VAL A 87 -9.59 13.34 -3.38
CA VAL A 87 -9.77 11.98 -2.90
C VAL A 87 -8.67 11.09 -3.49
N MET A 88 -7.93 10.40 -2.64
CA MET A 88 -6.85 9.51 -3.07
C MET A 88 -6.62 8.38 -2.06
N LEU A 89 -5.95 7.32 -2.50
CA LEU A 89 -5.50 6.24 -1.64
C LEU A 89 -4.46 6.73 -0.63
N ALA A 90 -4.49 6.22 0.59
CA ALA A 90 -3.52 6.54 1.63
C ALA A 90 -2.09 6.20 1.21
N SER A 91 -1.88 5.06 0.54
CA SER A 91 -0.58 4.66 -0.03
C SER A 91 -0.07 5.61 -1.11
N SER A 92 -0.97 6.25 -1.87
CA SER A 92 -0.60 7.28 -2.85
C SER A 92 -0.17 8.57 -2.17
N PHE A 93 -0.89 8.98 -1.13
CA PHE A 93 -0.53 10.15 -0.30
C PHE A 93 0.85 9.97 0.34
N GLU A 94 1.11 8.80 0.91
CA GLU A 94 2.39 8.43 1.51
C GLU A 94 3.54 8.49 0.48
N LYS A 95 3.33 7.99 -0.75
CA LYS A 95 4.31 8.09 -1.85
C LYS A 95 4.62 9.53 -2.25
N TYR A 96 3.63 10.44 -2.23
CA TYR A 96 3.88 11.86 -2.50
C TYR A 96 4.84 12.44 -1.46
N ILE A 97 4.63 12.10 -0.18
CA ILE A 97 5.50 12.56 0.91
C ILE A 97 6.89 11.95 0.78
N GLU A 98 6.98 10.62 0.72
CA GLU A 98 8.25 9.90 0.84
C GLU A 98 9.13 10.03 -0.40
N ARG A 99 8.52 9.98 -1.58
CA ARG A 99 9.26 9.94 -2.83
C ARG A 99 9.48 11.31 -3.45
N TYR A 100 8.51 12.20 -3.30
CA TYR A 100 8.52 13.49 -3.97
C TYR A 100 8.66 14.66 -3.01
N GLY A 101 8.60 14.43 -1.69
CA GLY A 101 8.70 15.49 -0.67
C GLY A 101 7.53 16.49 -0.73
N VAL A 102 6.37 16.05 -1.23
CA VAL A 102 5.18 16.88 -1.39
C VAL A 102 4.07 16.40 -0.46
N VAL A 103 3.48 17.32 0.29
CA VAL A 103 2.27 17.07 1.08
C VAL A 103 1.07 17.55 0.23
N PRO A 104 0.21 16.63 -0.25
CA PRO A 104 -0.90 17.00 -1.15
C PRO A 104 -1.94 17.92 -0.50
N ASP A 105 -2.16 17.81 0.80
CA ASP A 105 -3.05 18.68 1.58
C ASP A 105 -2.53 18.83 3.01
N GLU A 106 -2.71 20.01 3.62
CA GLU A 106 -2.25 20.28 4.98
C GLU A 106 -3.18 19.73 6.06
N LYS A 107 -4.42 19.42 5.73
CA LYS A 107 -5.45 18.96 6.67
C LYS A 107 -6.25 17.77 6.11
N PRO A 108 -5.59 16.65 5.78
CA PRO A 108 -6.30 15.51 5.21
C PRO A 108 -7.27 14.89 6.21
N THR A 109 -8.35 14.31 5.69
CA THR A 109 -9.18 13.36 6.44
C THR A 109 -8.77 11.95 6.05
N ILE A 110 -8.59 11.09 7.05
CA ILE A 110 -8.26 9.68 6.84
C ILE A 110 -9.53 8.85 6.98
N PHE A 111 -9.82 8.02 5.99
CA PHE A 111 -10.88 7.01 6.03
C PHE A 111 -10.28 5.63 5.84
N THR A 112 -10.56 4.71 6.75
CA THR A 112 -9.94 3.39 6.77
C THR A 112 -10.89 2.30 7.30
N ASN A 113 -10.52 1.05 7.05
CA ASN A 113 -11.11 -0.15 7.65
C ASN A 113 -10.04 -1.06 8.28
N ASN A 114 -8.84 -0.55 8.48
CA ASN A 114 -7.73 -1.31 9.08
C ASN A 114 -6.68 -0.35 9.66
N SER A 115 -5.66 -0.90 10.34
CA SER A 115 -4.65 -0.11 11.05
C SER A 115 -3.45 0.32 10.18
N SER A 116 -3.43 0.01 8.89
CA SER A 116 -2.27 0.33 8.02
C SER A 116 -2.04 1.83 7.86
N THR A 117 -3.11 2.64 7.97
CA THR A 117 -3.04 4.10 7.80
C THR A 117 -2.39 4.84 8.98
N ILE A 118 -2.17 4.18 10.12
CA ILE A 118 -1.58 4.83 11.28
C ILE A 118 -0.12 5.27 11.04
N SER A 119 0.61 4.56 10.18
CA SER A 119 1.95 4.95 9.75
C SER A 119 1.94 6.29 9.02
N LEU A 120 0.98 6.47 8.09
CA LEU A 120 0.77 7.74 7.40
C LEU A 120 0.45 8.86 8.39
N VAL A 121 -0.46 8.63 9.35
CA VAL A 121 -0.81 9.64 10.36
C VAL A 121 0.41 10.04 11.18
N LYS A 122 1.26 9.09 11.59
CA LYS A 122 2.52 9.36 12.29
C LYS A 122 3.46 10.23 11.44
N SER A 123 3.60 9.91 10.16
CA SER A 123 4.41 10.69 9.21
C SER A 123 3.87 12.11 9.02
N LEU A 124 2.56 12.27 8.90
CA LEU A 124 1.91 13.58 8.78
C LEU A 124 2.15 14.47 10.01
N ILE A 125 2.01 13.92 11.22
CA ILE A 125 2.28 14.65 12.46
C ILE A 125 3.74 15.14 12.50
N ASN A 126 4.70 14.30 12.10
CA ASN A 126 6.12 14.67 12.04
C ASN A 126 6.39 15.82 11.04
N LEU A 127 5.53 15.97 10.04
CA LEU A 127 5.59 17.06 9.05
C LEU A 127 4.75 18.28 9.43
N ASN A 128 4.25 18.35 10.68
CA ASN A 128 3.31 19.37 11.15
C ASN A 128 2.01 19.44 10.33
N CYS A 129 1.65 18.37 9.66
CA CYS A 129 0.42 18.22 8.88
C CYS A 129 -0.57 17.35 9.67
N LYS A 130 -1.41 17.99 10.46
CA LYS A 130 -2.34 17.26 11.33
C LYS A 130 -3.62 16.89 10.58
N PRO A 131 -4.02 15.60 10.51
CA PRO A 131 -5.31 15.22 9.97
C PRO A 131 -6.46 15.88 10.71
N CYS A 132 -7.47 16.35 9.97
CA CYS A 132 -8.65 16.97 10.58
C CYS A 132 -9.65 15.93 11.12
N ALA A 133 -9.58 14.69 10.65
CA ALA A 133 -10.38 13.58 11.18
C ALA A 133 -9.74 12.22 10.83
N TYR A 134 -10.00 11.23 11.67
CA TYR A 134 -9.72 9.82 11.42
C TYR A 134 -11.03 9.03 11.56
N ILE A 135 -11.48 8.44 10.46
CA ILE A 135 -12.75 7.73 10.34
C ILE A 135 -12.41 6.25 10.14
N ASP A 136 -12.96 5.37 10.97
CA ASP A 136 -12.73 3.94 10.89
C ASP A 136 -14.06 3.20 10.87
N SER A 137 -14.27 2.38 9.84
CA SER A 137 -15.52 1.63 9.69
C SER A 137 -15.63 0.42 10.62
N ARG A 138 -14.53 0.02 11.27
CA ARG A 138 -14.51 -1.10 12.21
C ARG A 138 -15.23 -0.75 13.51
N GLN A 139 -15.71 -1.79 14.19
CA GLN A 139 -16.22 -1.63 15.56
C GLN A 139 -15.09 -1.10 16.46
N LYS A 140 -15.47 -0.24 17.40
CA LYS A 140 -14.49 0.39 18.31
C LYS A 140 -13.64 -0.63 19.10
N VAL A 141 -14.22 -1.80 19.38
CA VAL A 141 -13.56 -2.91 20.08
C VAL A 141 -12.47 -3.56 19.23
N ASP A 142 -12.59 -3.53 17.89
CA ASP A 142 -11.64 -4.15 16.95
C ASP A 142 -10.46 -3.24 16.62
N ILE A 143 -10.49 -2.00 17.12
CA ILE A 143 -9.41 -1.03 16.87
C ILE A 143 -8.43 -1.11 18.05
N GLU A 144 -7.16 -1.19 17.74
CA GLU A 144 -6.07 -1.33 18.71
C GLU A 144 -6.02 -0.12 19.66
N ASP A 145 -5.84 -0.37 20.95
CA ASP A 145 -5.79 0.67 21.98
C ASP A 145 -4.64 1.65 21.74
N GLU A 146 -3.50 1.18 21.22
CA GLU A 146 -2.38 2.04 20.83
C GLU A 146 -2.81 3.09 19.80
N THR A 147 -3.65 2.71 18.82
CA THR A 147 -4.19 3.63 17.82
C THR A 147 -5.09 4.69 18.46
N LYS A 148 -6.01 4.27 19.34
CA LYS A 148 -6.92 5.18 20.06
C LYS A 148 -6.16 6.19 20.91
N GLU A 149 -5.18 5.71 21.68
CA GLU A 149 -4.32 6.55 22.52
C GLU A 149 -3.51 7.54 21.69
N PHE A 150 -2.93 7.08 20.57
CA PHE A 150 -2.16 7.93 19.67
C PHE A 150 -3.02 9.06 19.09
N LEU A 151 -4.22 8.75 18.59
CA LEU A 151 -5.14 9.74 18.04
C LEU A 151 -5.57 10.76 19.13
N SER A 152 -5.92 10.28 20.32
CA SER A 152 -6.29 11.11 21.46
C SER A 152 -5.15 12.04 21.90
N LYS A 153 -3.94 11.51 22.05
CA LYS A 153 -2.75 12.27 22.46
C LYS A 153 -2.44 13.42 21.48
N ASN A 154 -2.70 13.21 20.20
CA ASN A 154 -2.48 14.21 19.15
C ASN A 154 -3.71 15.07 18.90
N ASN A 155 -4.79 14.94 19.68
CA ASN A 155 -6.06 15.65 19.50
C ASN A 155 -6.60 15.54 18.07
N ILE A 156 -6.58 14.33 17.48
CA ILE A 156 -7.19 14.04 16.18
C ILE A 156 -8.62 13.56 16.42
N PRO A 157 -9.65 14.24 15.85
CA PRO A 157 -11.02 13.75 15.93
C PRO A 157 -11.14 12.34 15.40
N PHE A 158 -11.69 11.44 16.21
CA PHE A 158 -11.78 10.02 15.90
C PHE A 158 -13.23 9.57 15.84
N TYR A 159 -13.61 8.98 14.70
CA TYR A 159 -14.95 8.47 14.41
C TYR A 159 -14.87 6.97 14.12
N PRO A 160 -14.92 6.10 15.16
CA PRO A 160 -15.07 4.67 14.98
C PRO A 160 -16.49 4.33 14.52
N GLU A 161 -16.71 3.11 14.02
CA GLU A 161 -18.02 2.62 13.59
C GLU A 161 -18.70 3.56 12.60
N SER A 162 -17.91 4.25 11.78
CA SER A 162 -18.37 5.31 10.89
C SER A 162 -17.86 5.11 9.47
N GLU A 163 -18.70 5.43 8.52
CA GLU A 163 -18.40 5.35 7.10
C GLU A 163 -18.52 6.73 6.45
N VAL A 164 -17.73 6.93 5.39
CA VAL A 164 -17.93 8.05 4.50
C VAL A 164 -19.09 7.71 3.56
N GLU A 165 -20.20 8.43 3.66
CA GLU A 165 -21.34 8.28 2.77
C GLU A 165 -21.09 8.91 1.40
N GLY A 166 -20.36 10.01 1.39
CA GLY A 166 -20.03 10.73 0.17
C GLY A 166 -19.25 12.01 0.44
N CYS A 167 -18.89 12.67 -0.63
CA CYS A 167 -18.23 13.97 -0.57
C CYS A 167 -18.82 14.95 -1.59
N GLU A 168 -18.56 16.24 -1.37
CA GLU A 168 -18.98 17.33 -2.24
C GLU A 168 -17.82 18.32 -2.45
N GLY A 169 -17.89 18.99 -3.59
CA GLY A 169 -16.98 20.05 -3.98
C GLY A 169 -17.20 20.42 -5.45
N ASN A 170 -16.75 21.59 -5.86
CA ASN A 170 -16.90 22.04 -7.24
C ASN A 170 -15.66 21.64 -8.10
N LYS A 171 -14.48 22.14 -7.74
CA LYS A 171 -13.22 21.82 -8.44
C LYS A 171 -12.34 20.86 -7.64
N LYS A 172 -12.57 20.74 -6.37
CA LYS A 172 -11.85 19.88 -5.43
C LYS A 172 -12.77 19.50 -4.27
N LEU A 173 -12.36 18.53 -3.49
CA LEU A 173 -13.03 18.13 -2.25
C LEU A 173 -13.16 19.32 -1.30
N GLU A 174 -14.38 19.59 -0.82
CA GLU A 174 -14.71 20.66 0.14
C GLU A 174 -15.40 20.13 1.38
N LYS A 175 -16.22 19.06 1.24
CA LYS A 175 -17.01 18.47 2.33
C LYS A 175 -17.01 16.96 2.25
N ILE A 176 -17.04 16.33 3.41
CA ILE A 176 -17.21 14.88 3.58
C ILE A 176 -18.41 14.65 4.50
N PHE A 177 -19.31 13.76 4.10
CA PHE A 177 -20.45 13.32 4.89
C PHE A 177 -20.13 11.99 5.54
N ILE A 178 -20.29 11.93 6.85
CA ILE A 178 -20.01 10.76 7.66
C ILE A 178 -21.33 10.22 8.20
N ARG A 179 -21.52 8.92 8.11
CA ARG A 179 -22.64 8.20 8.72
C ARG A 179 -22.09 7.26 9.79
N ASN A 180 -22.70 7.26 10.95
CA ASN A 180 -22.46 6.21 11.94
C ASN A 180 -23.16 4.93 11.47
N SER A 181 -22.48 3.79 11.58
CA SER A 181 -22.99 2.48 11.15
C SER A 181 -24.00 1.85 12.14
N ASN A 182 -24.19 2.49 13.32
CA ASN A 182 -25.16 2.07 14.34
C ASN A 182 -26.49 2.81 14.19
#